data_5c319b46b461f766969779ccb2981060
#
_entry.id   5c319b46b461f766969779ccb2981060
#
_cell.length_a   1.000
_cell.length_b   1.000
_cell.length_c   1.000
_cell.angle_alpha   90.00
_cell.angle_beta   90.00
_cell.angle_gamma   90.00
#
_symmetry.space_group_name_H-M   'P 1'
#
loop_
_entity.id
_entity.type
_entity.pdbx_description
1 polymer ?
#
loop_
_entity_poly.entity_id
_entity_poly.type
_entity_poly.pdbx_seq_one_letter_code
_entity_poly.pdbx_strand_id
1 'polypeptide(L)'
;MMNIFDLIIHDKEQVSLNDVFLDEANKQQLIQLIKEHNYIGELTKYGLPVNNKILLEGSSGCGKTMTAKAIASALGKNILILNLSNVVSARIGETSQNLKQIFDKAGRDKAVLFLDEFDQIGKARGNDDKDVGEMRRLVNTLIQLIDYYPEKSLLLCATNHPEIIDTALTRRFQLRINFKMPNAETLDAYYNTLLVRFPQQFQNVQRKYNISFAEAKDHTFTLIKAALISELETKEEQKVKL
;
A
#
# COMPACT_ATOMS: atom_id res chain seq x y z
N MET A 1 25.36 13.25 3.75
CA MET A 1 24.65 12.06 4.25
C MET A 1 23.18 12.27 4.03
N MET A 2 22.52 11.39 3.31
CA MET A 2 21.05 11.43 3.15
C MET A 2 20.42 11.04 4.48
N ASN A 3 19.51 11.84 4.99
CA ASN A 3 18.82 11.49 6.24
C ASN A 3 17.83 10.37 5.92
N ILE A 4 17.91 9.25 6.65
CA ILE A 4 17.01 8.09 6.43
C ILE A 4 15.52 8.46 6.48
N PHE A 5 15.18 9.48 7.25
CA PHE A 5 13.81 9.95 7.36
C PHE A 5 13.31 10.65 6.09
N ASP A 6 14.22 11.05 5.17
CA ASP A 6 13.86 11.58 3.85
C ASP A 6 13.34 10.47 2.91
N LEU A 7 13.59 9.19 3.25
CA LEU A 7 13.05 8.02 2.52
C LEU A 7 11.63 7.68 2.96
N ILE A 8 11.15 8.22 4.08
CA ILE A 8 9.80 8.01 4.56
C ILE A 8 8.87 8.97 3.83
N ILE A 9 7.91 8.43 3.12
CA ILE A 9 6.84 9.21 2.51
C ILE A 9 5.82 9.53 3.61
N HIS A 10 5.73 10.81 3.99
CA HIS A 10 4.72 11.31 4.90
C HIS A 10 3.44 11.61 4.10
N ASP A 11 2.53 10.65 4.07
CA ASP A 11 1.24 10.81 3.42
C ASP A 11 0.18 11.24 4.46
N LYS A 12 -0.50 12.35 4.18
CA LYS A 12 -1.56 12.89 5.04
C LYS A 12 -2.96 12.59 4.49
N GLU A 13 -3.04 11.87 3.37
CA GLU A 13 -4.31 11.49 2.77
C GLU A 13 -5.07 10.57 3.71
N GLN A 14 -6.23 11.00 4.17
CA GLN A 14 -7.13 10.15 4.93
C GLN A 14 -7.99 9.35 3.97
N VAL A 15 -7.86 8.04 4.04
CA VAL A 15 -8.61 7.10 3.21
C VAL A 15 -9.58 6.34 4.10
N SER A 16 -10.84 6.27 3.71
CA SER A 16 -11.84 5.44 4.38
C SER A 16 -11.75 3.99 3.88
N LEU A 17 -12.08 3.02 4.73
CA LEU A 17 -12.27 1.63 4.28
C LEU A 17 -13.36 1.49 3.22
N ASN A 18 -14.32 2.41 3.18
CA ASN A 18 -15.37 2.43 2.16
C ASN A 18 -14.87 2.88 0.79
N ASP A 19 -13.70 3.53 0.73
CA ASP A 19 -13.08 3.97 -0.52
C ASP A 19 -12.22 2.85 -1.15
N VAL A 20 -12.05 1.73 -0.44
CA VAL A 20 -11.25 0.60 -0.90
C VAL A 20 -12.15 -0.51 -1.41
N PHE A 21 -11.94 -0.90 -2.66
CA PHE A 21 -12.67 -1.99 -3.29
C PHE A 21 -11.98 -3.33 -2.96
N LEU A 22 -12.62 -4.13 -2.13
CA LEU A 22 -12.15 -5.43 -1.66
C LEU A 22 -13.26 -6.48 -1.85
N ASP A 23 -12.87 -7.72 -2.03
CA ASP A 23 -13.81 -8.81 -1.88
C ASP A 23 -14.29 -8.92 -0.41
N GLU A 24 -15.44 -9.53 -0.20
CA GLU A 24 -16.07 -9.58 1.13
C GLU A 24 -15.20 -10.32 2.16
N ALA A 25 -14.48 -11.36 1.75
CA ALA A 25 -13.60 -12.11 2.65
C ALA A 25 -12.44 -11.24 3.15
N ASN A 26 -11.76 -10.53 2.25
CA ASN A 26 -10.70 -9.59 2.60
C ASN A 26 -11.22 -8.43 3.47
N LYS A 27 -12.41 -7.92 3.14
CA LYS A 27 -13.04 -6.85 3.93
C LYS A 27 -13.31 -7.28 5.36
N GLN A 28 -13.86 -8.47 5.57
CA GLN A 28 -14.11 -9.02 6.91
C GLN A 28 -12.83 -9.24 7.70
N GLN A 29 -11.76 -9.73 7.06
CA GLN A 29 -10.46 -9.90 7.69
C GLN A 29 -9.89 -8.56 8.16
N LEU A 30 -10.00 -7.49 7.35
CA LEU A 30 -9.54 -6.15 7.73
C LEU A 30 -10.36 -5.54 8.85
N ILE A 31 -11.68 -5.71 8.83
CA ILE A 31 -12.56 -5.25 9.90
C ILE A 31 -12.19 -5.96 11.22
N GLN A 32 -11.94 -7.28 11.17
CA GLN A 32 -11.52 -8.04 12.34
C GLN A 32 -10.17 -7.56 12.87
N LEU A 33 -9.17 -7.36 11.99
CA LEU A 33 -7.87 -6.81 12.33
C LEU A 33 -7.99 -5.46 13.07
N ILE A 34 -8.80 -4.55 12.53
CA ILE A 34 -9.02 -3.23 13.14
C ILE A 34 -9.67 -3.36 14.52
N LYS A 35 -10.65 -4.25 14.68
CA LYS A 35 -11.26 -4.54 15.98
C LYS A 35 -10.26 -5.08 16.99
N GLU A 36 -9.41 -6.02 16.58
CA GLU A 36 -8.34 -6.57 17.43
C GLU A 36 -7.39 -5.49 17.93
N HIS A 37 -6.97 -4.58 17.03
CA HIS A 37 -6.10 -3.47 17.41
C HIS A 37 -6.78 -2.44 18.30
N ASN A 38 -8.08 -2.17 18.12
CA ASN A 38 -8.85 -1.28 18.99
C ASN A 38 -9.01 -1.84 20.41
N TYR A 39 -9.14 -3.17 20.53
CA TYR A 39 -9.33 -3.88 21.82
C TYR A 39 -8.06 -4.57 22.31
N ILE A 40 -6.87 -4.24 21.77
CA ILE A 40 -5.61 -4.92 22.09
C ILE A 40 -5.33 -4.98 23.60
N GLY A 41 -5.69 -3.93 24.35
CA GLY A 41 -5.51 -3.90 25.80
C GLY A 41 -6.32 -4.96 26.53
N GLU A 42 -7.54 -5.22 26.11
CA GLU A 42 -8.41 -6.26 26.70
C GLU A 42 -7.95 -7.65 26.26
N LEU A 43 -7.64 -7.83 24.98
CA LEU A 43 -7.17 -9.12 24.46
C LEU A 43 -5.88 -9.57 25.18
N THR A 44 -4.94 -8.65 25.41
CA THR A 44 -3.68 -8.93 26.13
C THR A 44 -3.91 -9.39 27.57
N LYS A 45 -4.94 -8.90 28.28
CA LYS A 45 -5.27 -9.37 29.66
C LYS A 45 -5.63 -10.85 29.71
N TYR A 46 -6.18 -11.37 28.62
CA TYR A 46 -6.52 -12.80 28.50
C TYR A 46 -5.45 -13.62 27.78
N GLY A 47 -4.26 -13.04 27.51
CA GLY A 47 -3.18 -13.73 26.80
C GLY A 47 -3.49 -14.02 25.32
N LEU A 48 -4.45 -13.29 24.73
CA LEU A 48 -4.83 -13.46 23.33
C LEU A 48 -3.91 -12.62 22.43
N PRO A 49 -3.17 -13.25 21.50
CA PRO A 49 -2.30 -12.51 20.58
C PRO A 49 -3.13 -11.75 19.56
N VAL A 50 -2.61 -10.59 19.12
CA VAL A 50 -3.20 -9.77 18.07
C VAL A 50 -2.33 -9.84 16.82
N ASN A 51 -2.96 -9.98 15.65
CA ASN A 51 -2.25 -9.97 14.39
C ASN A 51 -1.68 -8.57 14.11
N ASN A 52 -0.35 -8.47 14.05
CA ASN A 52 0.32 -7.19 13.84
C ASN A 52 1.32 -7.17 12.67
N LYS A 53 1.39 -8.26 11.92
CA LYS A 53 2.27 -8.43 10.74
C LYS A 53 1.45 -8.98 9.59
N ILE A 54 1.16 -8.13 8.61
CA ILE A 54 0.23 -8.42 7.51
C ILE A 54 0.96 -8.28 6.18
N LEU A 55 0.78 -9.24 5.29
CA LEU A 55 1.25 -9.19 3.91
C LEU A 55 0.08 -8.92 2.97
N LEU A 56 0.17 -7.82 2.23
CA LEU A 56 -0.74 -7.46 1.15
C LEU A 56 -0.09 -7.91 -0.16
N GLU A 57 -0.66 -8.91 -0.81
CA GLU A 57 -0.07 -9.52 -2.00
C GLU A 57 -1.03 -9.47 -3.20
N GLY A 58 -0.50 -9.37 -4.40
CA GLY A 58 -1.29 -9.43 -5.64
C GLY A 58 -1.00 -8.31 -6.62
N SER A 59 -1.82 -8.20 -7.66
CA SER A 59 -1.57 -7.35 -8.83
C SER A 59 -1.37 -5.88 -8.49
N SER A 60 -0.52 -5.20 -9.27
CA SER A 60 -0.29 -3.75 -9.16
C SER A 60 -1.59 -2.98 -9.44
N GLY A 61 -1.74 -1.81 -8.81
CA GLY A 61 -2.92 -0.96 -9.01
C GLY A 61 -4.23 -1.48 -8.43
N CYS A 62 -4.22 -2.60 -7.65
CA CYS A 62 -5.41 -3.21 -7.07
C CYS A 62 -5.73 -2.76 -5.64
N GLY A 63 -5.09 -1.70 -5.13
CA GLY A 63 -5.51 -1.03 -3.89
C GLY A 63 -4.69 -1.34 -2.63
N LYS A 64 -3.55 -2.06 -2.71
CA LYS A 64 -2.72 -2.39 -1.54
C LYS A 64 -2.32 -1.19 -0.69
N THR A 65 -1.75 -0.16 -1.31
CA THR A 65 -1.32 1.07 -0.63
C THR A 65 -2.52 1.85 -0.07
N MET A 66 -3.64 1.91 -0.80
CA MET A 66 -4.89 2.53 -0.32
C MET A 66 -5.42 1.79 0.91
N THR A 67 -5.36 0.46 0.91
CA THR A 67 -5.76 -0.37 2.07
C THR A 67 -4.90 -0.09 3.29
N ALA A 68 -3.57 0.04 3.12
CA ALA A 68 -2.68 0.38 4.23
C ALA A 68 -3.02 1.74 4.85
N LYS A 69 -3.31 2.76 4.03
CA LYS A 69 -3.77 4.07 4.49
C LYS A 69 -5.13 3.98 5.19
N ALA A 70 -6.08 3.22 4.63
CA ALA A 70 -7.41 3.05 5.23
C ALA A 70 -7.34 2.36 6.61
N ILE A 71 -6.48 1.36 6.78
CA ILE A 71 -6.24 0.73 8.08
C ILE A 71 -5.67 1.74 9.08
N ALA A 72 -4.65 2.52 8.68
CA ALA A 72 -4.05 3.54 9.54
C ALA A 72 -5.08 4.59 9.97
N SER A 73 -5.89 5.08 9.02
CA SER A 73 -6.97 6.03 9.28
C SER A 73 -8.02 5.46 10.26
N ALA A 74 -8.45 4.22 10.05
CA ALA A 74 -9.43 3.54 10.91
C ALA A 74 -8.93 3.30 12.34
N LEU A 75 -7.61 3.15 12.51
CA LEU A 75 -6.96 3.00 13.81
C LEU A 75 -6.57 4.35 14.46
N GLY A 76 -6.78 5.48 13.77
CA GLY A 76 -6.34 6.79 14.23
C GLY A 76 -4.82 6.89 14.40
N LYS A 77 -4.04 6.12 13.62
CA LYS A 77 -2.58 6.06 13.68
C LYS A 77 -1.93 6.75 12.49
N ASN A 78 -0.77 7.34 12.73
CA ASN A 78 0.09 7.80 11.64
C ASN A 78 0.59 6.61 10.82
N ILE A 79 0.79 6.81 9.53
CA ILE A 79 1.41 5.82 8.64
C ILE A 79 2.80 6.31 8.22
N LEU A 80 3.79 5.42 8.31
CA LEU A 80 5.14 5.62 7.78
C LEU A 80 5.29 4.72 6.57
N ILE A 81 5.35 5.31 5.38
CA ILE A 81 5.45 4.59 4.11
C ILE A 81 6.91 4.56 3.68
N LEU A 82 7.45 3.37 3.45
CA LEU A 82 8.78 3.16 2.95
C LEU A 82 8.74 2.31 1.68
N ASN A 83 9.22 2.85 0.58
CA ASN A 83 9.45 2.07 -0.64
C ASN A 83 10.82 1.40 -0.56
N LEU A 84 10.84 0.07 -0.57
CA LEU A 84 12.07 -0.72 -0.41
C LEU A 84 12.99 -0.65 -1.64
N SER A 85 12.50 -0.32 -2.83
CA SER A 85 13.36 -0.05 -3.99
C SER A 85 14.36 1.08 -3.71
N ASN A 86 13.89 2.14 -3.06
CA ASN A 86 14.73 3.30 -2.71
C ASN A 86 15.75 2.96 -1.63
N VAL A 87 15.43 2.01 -0.77
CA VAL A 87 16.30 1.57 0.33
C VAL A 87 17.39 0.64 -0.18
N VAL A 88 17.05 -0.30 -1.06
CA VAL A 88 17.99 -1.28 -1.63
C VAL A 88 18.99 -0.60 -2.58
N SER A 89 18.60 0.45 -3.29
CA SER A 89 19.49 1.23 -4.17
C SER A 89 20.49 2.10 -3.42
N ALA A 90 20.26 2.41 -2.14
CA ALA A 90 21.23 3.05 -1.28
C ALA A 90 22.35 2.06 -0.91
N ARG A 91 23.56 2.54 -0.57
CA ARG A 91 24.72 1.69 -0.21
C ARG A 91 24.32 0.68 0.87
N ILE A 92 24.43 -0.61 0.55
CA ILE A 92 23.85 -1.74 1.29
C ILE A 92 24.29 -1.81 2.77
N GLY A 93 25.52 -1.41 3.11
CA GLY A 93 25.99 -1.41 4.50
C GLY A 93 25.25 -0.44 5.43
N GLU A 94 24.74 0.68 4.90
CA GLU A 94 23.92 1.64 5.63
C GLU A 94 22.45 1.19 5.71
N THR A 95 22.02 0.35 4.78
CA THR A 95 20.62 -0.06 4.60
C THR A 95 20.07 -0.79 5.84
N SER A 96 20.84 -1.72 6.41
CA SER A 96 20.40 -2.47 7.60
C SER A 96 20.23 -1.59 8.84
N GLN A 97 21.14 -0.62 9.04
CA GLN A 97 21.03 0.35 10.14
C GLN A 97 19.84 1.29 9.93
N ASN A 98 19.64 1.71 8.69
CA ASN A 98 18.55 2.58 8.29
C ASN A 98 17.18 1.92 8.54
N LEU A 99 17.02 0.66 8.13
CA LEU A 99 15.79 -0.09 8.40
C LEU A 99 15.54 -0.21 9.90
N LYS A 100 16.57 -0.51 10.71
CA LYS A 100 16.43 -0.59 12.16
C LYS A 100 15.90 0.73 12.73
N GLN A 101 16.46 1.87 12.32
CA GLN A 101 16.00 3.19 12.81
C GLN A 101 14.53 3.46 12.45
N ILE A 102 14.08 3.05 11.24
CA ILE A 102 12.68 3.21 10.81
C ILE A 102 11.75 2.31 11.63
N PHE A 103 12.12 1.03 11.85
CA PHE A 103 11.35 0.12 12.69
C PHE A 103 11.25 0.63 14.14
N ASP A 104 12.37 1.11 14.70
CA ASP A 104 12.41 1.69 16.04
C ASP A 104 11.56 2.94 16.15
N LYS A 105 11.57 3.80 15.11
CA LYS A 105 10.71 4.98 15.06
C LYS A 105 9.23 4.59 15.01
N ALA A 106 8.87 3.70 14.10
CA ALA A 106 7.49 3.23 13.97
C ALA A 106 6.97 2.60 15.26
N GLY A 107 7.82 1.82 15.94
CA GLY A 107 7.50 1.21 17.24
C GLY A 107 7.28 2.24 18.34
N ARG A 108 8.17 3.24 18.48
CA ARG A 108 8.05 4.31 19.48
C ARG A 108 6.81 5.18 19.25
N ASP A 109 6.55 5.54 17.98
CA ASP A 109 5.43 6.39 17.60
C ASP A 109 4.10 5.61 17.57
N LYS A 110 4.13 4.29 17.78
CA LYS A 110 2.98 3.37 17.62
C LYS A 110 2.27 3.54 16.28
N ALA A 111 3.04 3.91 15.26
CA ALA A 111 2.57 4.14 13.91
C ALA A 111 2.34 2.82 13.17
N VAL A 112 1.58 2.89 12.08
CA VAL A 112 1.55 1.82 11.08
C VAL A 112 2.81 1.97 10.22
N LEU A 113 3.64 0.93 10.17
CA LEU A 113 4.77 0.86 9.25
C LEU A 113 4.33 0.11 7.99
N PHE A 114 4.40 0.78 6.86
CA PHE A 114 4.08 0.20 5.57
C PHE A 114 5.33 0.11 4.69
N LEU A 115 5.72 -1.12 4.36
CA LEU A 115 6.83 -1.42 3.47
C LEU A 115 6.26 -1.78 2.09
N ASP A 116 6.42 -0.89 1.12
CA ASP A 116 6.00 -1.14 -0.26
C ASP A 116 7.13 -1.78 -1.07
N GLU A 117 6.76 -2.49 -2.14
CA GLU A 117 7.68 -3.24 -3.01
C GLU A 117 8.57 -4.24 -2.24
N PHE A 118 7.94 -4.98 -1.31
CA PHE A 118 8.63 -5.92 -0.43
C PHE A 118 9.39 -7.02 -1.19
N ASP A 119 8.99 -7.30 -2.43
CA ASP A 119 9.67 -8.23 -3.35
C ASP A 119 11.06 -7.76 -3.81
N GLN A 120 11.39 -6.47 -3.67
CA GLN A 120 12.73 -5.99 -4.03
C GLN A 120 13.83 -6.66 -3.22
N ILE A 121 13.52 -7.09 -2.01
CA ILE A 121 14.45 -7.86 -1.16
C ILE A 121 14.65 -9.28 -1.69
N GLY A 122 13.65 -9.85 -2.38
CA GLY A 122 13.76 -11.15 -3.03
C GLY A 122 14.50 -11.13 -4.37
N LYS A 123 14.37 -10.05 -5.15
CA LYS A 123 14.95 -9.92 -6.50
C LYS A 123 16.47 -9.77 -6.52
N ALA A 124 17.05 -9.23 -5.48
CA ALA A 124 18.47 -8.90 -5.43
C ALA A 124 19.39 -10.14 -5.25
N ARG A 125 18.97 -11.31 -5.73
CA ARG A 125 19.85 -12.47 -5.95
C ARG A 125 20.65 -12.24 -7.22
N GLY A 126 21.55 -11.23 -7.21
CA GLY A 126 22.46 -10.95 -8.29
C GLY A 126 23.50 -12.07 -8.49
N ASN A 127 24.11 -12.12 -9.67
CA ASN A 127 25.13 -13.08 -10.05
C ASN A 127 26.51 -12.78 -9.41
N ASP A 128 26.65 -11.73 -8.60
CA ASP A 128 27.92 -11.35 -7.98
C ASP A 128 27.94 -11.82 -6.50
N ASP A 129 28.99 -12.55 -6.11
CA ASP A 129 29.11 -13.17 -4.78
C ASP A 129 29.06 -12.15 -3.62
N LYS A 130 29.49 -10.91 -3.86
CA LYS A 130 29.40 -9.83 -2.87
C LYS A 130 27.97 -9.36 -2.64
N ASP A 131 27.21 -9.14 -3.71
CA ASP A 131 25.80 -8.69 -3.64
C ASP A 131 24.91 -9.76 -2.98
N VAL A 132 25.19 -11.04 -3.23
CA VAL A 132 24.47 -12.16 -2.58
C VAL A 132 24.69 -12.19 -1.06
N GLY A 133 25.92 -11.93 -0.61
CA GLY A 133 26.24 -11.91 0.82
C GLY A 133 25.60 -10.75 1.57
N GLU A 134 25.57 -9.57 0.96
CA GLU A 134 24.96 -8.38 1.56
C GLU A 134 23.43 -8.48 1.57
N MET A 135 22.83 -9.05 0.53
CA MET A 135 21.39 -9.28 0.50
C MET A 135 20.93 -10.31 1.53
N ARG A 136 21.69 -11.37 1.75
CA ARG A 136 21.41 -12.33 2.84
C ARG A 136 21.45 -11.64 4.21
N ARG A 137 22.38 -10.72 4.44
CA ARG A 137 22.44 -9.93 5.68
C ARG A 137 21.21 -9.05 5.84
N LEU A 138 20.77 -8.40 4.75
CA LEU A 138 19.57 -7.57 4.76
C LEU A 138 18.30 -8.40 5.08
N VAL A 139 18.13 -9.55 4.41
CA VAL A 139 17.04 -10.50 4.71
C VAL A 139 17.07 -10.92 6.17
N ASN A 140 18.23 -11.31 6.70
CA ASN A 140 18.36 -11.72 8.10
C ASN A 140 18.04 -10.56 9.07
N THR A 141 18.47 -9.34 8.75
CA THR A 141 18.12 -8.14 9.53
C THR A 141 16.62 -7.92 9.55
N LEU A 142 15.96 -8.00 8.38
CA LEU A 142 14.51 -7.86 8.30
C LEU A 142 13.76 -8.94 9.07
N ILE A 143 14.23 -10.19 8.98
CA ILE A 143 13.68 -11.29 9.78
C ILE A 143 13.70 -10.93 11.27
N GLN A 144 14.82 -10.46 11.78
CA GLN A 144 14.95 -10.05 13.19
C GLN A 144 14.05 -8.85 13.52
N LEU A 145 14.01 -7.82 12.66
CA LEU A 145 13.18 -6.65 12.86
C LEU A 145 11.68 -7.00 12.88
N ILE A 146 11.25 -7.93 12.02
CA ILE A 146 9.88 -8.43 11.97
C ILE A 146 9.57 -9.27 13.22
N ASP A 147 10.49 -10.16 13.62
CA ASP A 147 10.28 -11.04 14.78
C ASP A 147 10.11 -10.24 16.09
N TYR A 148 10.91 -9.19 16.28
CA TYR A 148 10.89 -8.34 17.47
C TYR A 148 10.02 -7.10 17.34
N TYR A 149 9.20 -6.99 16.27
CA TYR A 149 8.33 -5.83 16.09
C TYR A 149 7.25 -5.77 17.19
N PRO A 150 7.07 -4.62 17.86
CA PRO A 150 6.18 -4.53 19.01
C PRO A 150 4.73 -4.89 18.66
N GLU A 151 4.06 -5.70 19.47
CA GLU A 151 2.67 -6.15 19.25
C GLU A 151 1.67 -5.00 19.13
N LYS A 152 1.91 -3.87 19.82
CA LYS A 152 1.04 -2.67 19.77
C LYS A 152 1.22 -1.83 18.51
N SER A 153 2.24 -2.15 17.71
CA SER A 153 2.51 -1.52 16.43
C SER A 153 2.09 -2.45 15.30
N LEU A 154 1.72 -1.89 14.15
CA LEU A 154 1.24 -2.64 13.00
C LEU A 154 2.24 -2.53 11.85
N LEU A 155 2.69 -3.67 11.35
CA LEU A 155 3.52 -3.79 10.16
C LEU A 155 2.66 -4.30 8.99
N LEU A 156 2.64 -3.54 7.92
CA LEU A 156 2.05 -3.93 6.65
C LEU A 156 3.16 -4.00 5.60
N CYS A 157 3.24 -5.07 4.85
CA CYS A 157 4.14 -5.19 3.71
C CYS A 157 3.33 -5.43 2.45
N ALA A 158 3.70 -4.80 1.33
CA ALA A 158 3.03 -5.00 0.05
C ALA A 158 3.98 -5.56 -0.99
N THR A 159 3.48 -6.49 -1.80
CA THR A 159 4.23 -7.09 -2.90
C THR A 159 3.35 -7.36 -4.11
N ASN A 160 3.94 -7.22 -5.29
CA ASN A 160 3.32 -7.67 -6.54
C ASN A 160 3.78 -9.08 -6.92
N HIS A 161 4.82 -9.60 -6.28
CA HIS A 161 5.51 -10.85 -6.60
C HIS A 161 5.72 -11.70 -5.35
N PRO A 162 4.65 -12.24 -4.73
CA PRO A 162 4.78 -13.05 -3.51
C PRO A 162 5.63 -14.31 -3.70
N GLU A 163 5.71 -14.83 -4.93
CA GLU A 163 6.44 -16.05 -5.30
C GLU A 163 7.96 -15.91 -5.20
N ILE A 164 8.49 -14.68 -5.24
CA ILE A 164 9.94 -14.45 -5.14
C ILE A 164 10.42 -14.09 -3.73
N ILE A 165 9.49 -13.87 -2.80
CA ILE A 165 9.84 -13.56 -1.41
C ILE A 165 10.30 -14.84 -0.70
N ASP A 166 11.41 -14.73 0.04
CA ASP A 166 11.92 -15.83 0.85
C ASP A 166 10.85 -16.37 1.80
N THR A 167 10.71 -17.70 1.83
CA THR A 167 9.73 -18.39 2.67
C THR A 167 9.94 -18.12 4.16
N ALA A 168 11.18 -17.86 4.59
CA ALA A 168 11.47 -17.47 5.95
C ALA A 168 10.83 -16.14 6.33
N LEU A 169 10.74 -15.17 5.39
CA LEU A 169 10.04 -13.91 5.59
C LEU A 169 8.52 -14.09 5.57
N THR A 170 7.99 -14.82 4.57
CA THR A 170 6.54 -14.99 4.42
C THR A 170 5.87 -15.69 5.60
N ARG A 171 6.58 -16.62 6.26
CA ARG A 171 6.07 -17.33 7.46
C ARG A 171 5.88 -16.44 8.69
N ARG A 172 6.40 -15.24 8.70
CA ARG A 172 6.30 -14.29 9.81
C ARG A 172 5.07 -13.42 9.76
N PHE A 173 4.40 -13.42 8.63
CA PHE A 173 3.13 -12.71 8.48
C PHE A 173 1.98 -13.59 8.98
N GLN A 174 1.23 -13.08 9.94
CA GLN A 174 0.11 -13.78 10.57
C GLN A 174 -1.15 -13.74 9.69
N LEU A 175 -1.26 -12.69 8.87
CA LEU A 175 -2.38 -12.50 7.94
C LEU A 175 -1.83 -12.17 6.55
N ARG A 176 -2.41 -12.82 5.53
CA ARG A 176 -2.11 -12.56 4.11
C ARG A 176 -3.40 -12.20 3.39
N ILE A 177 -3.40 -11.06 2.73
CA ILE A 177 -4.55 -10.52 2.00
C ILE A 177 -4.20 -10.45 0.53
N ASN A 178 -4.95 -11.19 -0.28
CA ASN A 178 -4.69 -11.31 -1.72
C ASN A 178 -5.55 -10.36 -2.52
N PHE A 179 -4.91 -9.45 -3.26
CA PHE A 179 -5.53 -8.47 -4.14
C PHE A 179 -5.56 -8.99 -5.57
N LYS A 180 -6.73 -9.38 -6.02
CA LYS A 180 -6.97 -9.85 -7.39
C LYS A 180 -7.32 -8.69 -8.31
N MET A 181 -7.10 -8.89 -9.61
CA MET A 181 -7.65 -7.98 -10.62
C MET A 181 -9.18 -7.92 -10.49
N PRO A 182 -9.76 -6.72 -10.53
CA PRO A 182 -11.19 -6.57 -10.42
C PRO A 182 -11.93 -7.19 -11.61
N ASN A 183 -13.06 -7.82 -11.35
CA ASN A 183 -13.98 -8.25 -12.39
C ASN A 183 -14.77 -7.07 -12.98
N ALA A 184 -15.56 -7.31 -14.03
CA ALA A 184 -16.32 -6.26 -14.70
C ALA A 184 -17.33 -5.56 -13.77
N GLU A 185 -18.03 -6.31 -12.94
CA GLU A 185 -19.00 -5.79 -11.98
C GLU A 185 -18.35 -4.86 -10.95
N THR A 186 -17.20 -5.27 -10.39
CA THR A 186 -16.43 -4.47 -9.45
C THR A 186 -15.88 -3.19 -10.10
N LEU A 187 -15.42 -3.29 -11.37
CA LEU A 187 -14.98 -2.12 -12.13
C LEU A 187 -16.14 -1.16 -12.42
N ASP A 188 -17.33 -1.66 -12.72
CA ASP A 188 -18.51 -0.83 -12.93
C ASP A 188 -18.88 -0.04 -11.67
N ALA A 189 -18.88 -0.70 -10.52
CA ALA A 189 -19.09 -0.05 -9.23
C ALA A 189 -18.01 1.04 -8.98
N TYR A 190 -16.75 0.73 -9.28
CA TYR A 190 -15.65 1.67 -9.15
C TYR A 190 -15.79 2.88 -10.08
N TYR A 191 -16.12 2.66 -11.37
CA TYR A 191 -16.39 3.75 -12.32
C TYR A 191 -17.53 4.65 -11.84
N ASN A 192 -18.62 4.07 -11.33
CA ASN A 192 -19.72 4.85 -10.78
C ASN A 192 -19.25 5.74 -9.62
N THR A 193 -18.44 5.22 -8.72
CA THR A 193 -17.87 5.99 -7.59
C THR A 193 -16.94 7.11 -8.09
N LEU A 194 -16.17 6.87 -9.13
CA LEU A 194 -15.30 7.90 -9.71
C LEU A 194 -16.09 9.00 -10.40
N LEU A 195 -17.14 8.63 -11.13
CA LEU A 195 -17.88 9.54 -12.01
C LEU A 195 -18.87 10.44 -11.27
N VAL A 196 -19.42 9.99 -10.14
CA VAL A 196 -20.45 10.71 -9.37
C VAL A 196 -20.03 12.13 -8.95
N ARG A 197 -18.73 12.40 -8.81
CA ARG A 197 -18.19 13.71 -8.45
C ARG A 197 -18.09 14.72 -9.59
N PHE A 198 -18.32 14.29 -10.83
CA PHE A 198 -18.26 15.14 -12.00
C PHE A 198 -19.67 15.54 -12.47
N PRO A 199 -19.82 16.69 -13.11
CA PRO A 199 -21.07 17.07 -13.75
C PRO A 199 -21.59 15.98 -14.72
N GLN A 200 -22.91 15.84 -14.82
CA GLN A 200 -23.56 14.76 -15.57
C GLN A 200 -23.09 14.64 -17.02
N GLN A 201 -22.77 15.76 -17.66
CA GLN A 201 -22.25 15.82 -19.03
C GLN A 201 -20.91 15.10 -19.21
N PHE A 202 -20.11 14.95 -18.15
CA PHE A 202 -18.82 14.24 -18.16
C PHE A 202 -18.90 12.82 -17.60
N GLN A 203 -20.08 12.35 -17.20
CA GLN A 203 -20.23 11.02 -16.61
C GLN A 203 -20.34 9.90 -17.65
N ASN A 204 -20.59 10.23 -18.91
CA ASN A 204 -20.68 9.24 -19.99
C ASN A 204 -19.27 8.94 -20.55
N VAL A 205 -18.52 8.10 -19.86
CA VAL A 205 -17.16 7.70 -20.22
C VAL A 205 -17.16 6.27 -20.75
N GLN A 206 -16.46 6.02 -21.85
CA GLN A 206 -16.23 4.66 -22.34
C GLN A 206 -15.40 3.88 -21.31
N ARG A 207 -15.99 2.82 -20.73
CA ARG A 207 -15.33 1.98 -19.72
C ARG A 207 -14.41 0.96 -20.36
N LYS A 208 -13.29 0.70 -19.70
CA LYS A 208 -12.35 -0.39 -20.01
C LYS A 208 -12.43 -1.45 -18.94
N TYR A 209 -12.26 -2.70 -19.34
CA TYR A 209 -12.30 -3.88 -18.45
C TYR A 209 -11.01 -4.68 -18.55
N ASN A 210 -10.82 -5.62 -17.66
CA ASN A 210 -9.58 -6.40 -17.51
C ASN A 210 -8.34 -5.53 -17.19
N ILE A 211 -8.55 -4.47 -16.45
CA ILE A 211 -7.54 -3.50 -15.99
C ILE A 211 -7.65 -3.31 -14.48
N SER A 212 -6.59 -2.79 -13.87
CA SER A 212 -6.57 -2.46 -12.44
C SER A 212 -7.41 -1.20 -12.12
N PHE A 213 -7.70 -0.98 -10.84
CA PHE A 213 -8.36 0.25 -10.38
C PHE A 213 -7.54 1.50 -10.70
N ALA A 214 -6.22 1.43 -10.62
CA ALA A 214 -5.34 2.55 -10.98
C ALA A 214 -5.48 2.90 -12.47
N GLU A 215 -5.40 1.91 -13.35
CA GLU A 215 -5.57 2.10 -14.79
C GLU A 215 -6.98 2.61 -15.15
N ALA A 216 -8.02 2.10 -14.49
CA ALA A 216 -9.40 2.57 -14.68
C ALA A 216 -9.56 4.04 -14.27
N LYS A 217 -8.95 4.46 -13.17
CA LYS A 217 -8.91 5.85 -12.72
C LYS A 217 -8.20 6.76 -13.72
N ASP A 218 -7.01 6.36 -14.16
CA ASP A 218 -6.20 7.14 -15.10
C ASP A 218 -6.92 7.29 -16.45
N HIS A 219 -7.52 6.20 -16.95
CA HIS A 219 -8.33 6.21 -18.15
C HIS A 219 -9.52 7.18 -18.03
N THR A 220 -10.28 7.07 -16.93
CA THR A 220 -11.44 7.93 -16.66
C THR A 220 -11.05 9.40 -16.63
N PHE A 221 -10.00 9.73 -15.88
CA PHE A 221 -9.55 11.11 -15.75
C PHE A 221 -9.00 11.69 -17.04
N THR A 222 -8.34 10.87 -17.85
CA THR A 222 -7.85 11.30 -19.16
C THR A 222 -9.01 11.69 -20.07
N LEU A 223 -10.08 10.88 -20.13
CA LEU A 223 -11.25 11.20 -20.97
C LEU A 223 -12.02 12.42 -20.46
N ILE A 224 -12.20 12.55 -19.15
CA ILE A 224 -12.88 13.71 -18.57
C ILE A 224 -12.07 15.00 -18.79
N LYS A 225 -10.75 14.97 -18.63
CA LYS A 225 -9.88 16.11 -18.92
C LYS A 225 -10.01 16.55 -20.37
N ALA A 226 -9.98 15.61 -21.32
CA ALA A 226 -10.12 15.90 -22.74
C ALA A 226 -11.47 16.55 -23.05
N ALA A 227 -12.57 16.01 -22.52
CA ALA A 227 -13.92 16.55 -22.71
C ALA A 227 -14.06 17.97 -22.10
N LEU A 228 -13.52 18.19 -20.91
CA LEU A 228 -13.55 19.50 -20.25
C LEU A 228 -12.74 20.54 -21.03
N ILE A 229 -11.54 20.19 -21.51
CA ILE A 229 -10.71 21.10 -22.31
C ILE A 229 -11.45 21.49 -23.59
N SER A 230 -12.01 20.53 -24.33
CA SER A 230 -12.77 20.82 -25.56
C SER A 230 -13.97 21.73 -25.31
N GLU A 231 -14.68 21.57 -24.19
CA GLU A 231 -15.78 22.47 -23.82
C GLU A 231 -15.30 23.90 -23.55
N LEU A 232 -14.14 24.04 -22.87
CA LEU A 232 -13.57 25.34 -22.56
C LEU A 232 -13.10 26.06 -23.83
N GLU A 233 -12.44 25.37 -24.75
CA GLU A 233 -11.98 25.90 -26.04
C GLU A 233 -13.18 26.39 -26.87
N THR A 234 -14.28 25.61 -26.94
CA THR A 234 -15.50 25.99 -27.66
C THR A 234 -16.12 27.26 -27.05
N LYS A 235 -16.12 27.40 -25.72
CA LYS A 235 -16.63 28.61 -25.05
C LYS A 235 -15.77 29.85 -25.31
N GLU A 236 -14.46 29.70 -25.40
CA GLU A 236 -13.53 30.79 -25.71
C GLU A 236 -13.71 31.26 -27.15
N GLU A 237 -13.83 30.33 -28.11
CA GLU A 237 -14.10 30.68 -29.52
C GLU A 237 -15.42 31.44 -29.70
N GLN A 238 -16.46 31.08 -28.94
CA GLN A 238 -17.74 31.78 -28.96
C GLN A 238 -17.65 33.20 -28.41
N LYS A 239 -16.81 33.44 -27.37
CA LYS A 239 -16.59 34.78 -26.81
C LYS A 239 -15.80 35.72 -27.71
N VAL A 240 -14.90 35.17 -28.54
CA VAL A 240 -14.09 35.96 -29.48
C VAL A 240 -14.90 36.37 -30.71
N LYS A 241 -16.01 35.68 -31.00
CA LYS A 241 -16.91 35.98 -32.16
C LYS A 241 -18.04 36.96 -31.84
N LEU A 242 -18.15 37.38 -30.56
CA LEU A 242 -19.07 38.44 -30.08
C LEU A 242 -18.34 39.76 -29.83
#